data_452d5bc18f65dc9d648ed6e4e76ec6a0
#
_entry.id   452d5bc18f65dc9d648ed6e4e76ec6a0
#
_cell.length_a   1.000
_cell.length_b   1.000
_cell.length_c   1.000
_cell.angle_alpha   90.00
_cell.angle_beta   90.00
_cell.angle_gamma   90.00
#
_symmetry.space_group_name_H-M   'P 1'
#
loop_
_entity.id
_entity.type
_entity.pdbx_description
1 polymer ?
#
loop_
_entity_poly.entity_id
_entity_poly.type
_entity_poly.pdbx_seq_one_letter_code
_entity_poly.pdbx_strand_id
1 'polypeptide(L)'
;SNLYAKLTSKGVAVHSSKPKTGVNALYELLPVIDKIRSLPLKMIDGVEEAISVNKISGGNAINILPDKVEAFVDFRFDPNLTKKDVEKIFHSFETENVKAEIQGIYPGIINDLKENQLLSELMDFVDESSIAPFWSDIGQLGQAGIPSVNYGPGSIDMAHRIDEYVPIVDMHKVRTVIKAFLS
;
A
#
# COMPACT_ATOMS: atom_id res chain seq x y z
N SER A 1 -6.93 2.14 -3.36
CA SER A 1 -7.03 0.98 -2.44
C SER A 1 -5.67 0.52 -1.95
N ASN A 2 -5.66 -0.18 -0.83
CA ASN A 2 -4.44 -0.75 -0.25
C ASN A 2 -4.65 -2.21 0.17
N LEU A 3 -3.62 -3.03 0.03
CA LEU A 3 -3.58 -4.41 0.52
C LEU A 3 -2.26 -4.67 1.24
N TYR A 4 -2.35 -5.34 2.38
CA TYR A 4 -1.20 -5.95 3.04
C TYR A 4 -1.26 -7.47 2.89
N ALA A 5 -0.14 -8.05 2.48
CA ALA A 5 0.00 -9.51 2.37
C ALA A 5 1.30 -9.99 3.02
N LYS A 6 1.27 -11.24 3.44
CA LYS A 6 2.42 -11.98 3.93
C LYS A 6 2.71 -13.14 2.98
N LEU A 7 3.93 -13.22 2.51
CA LEU A 7 4.46 -14.37 1.80
C LEU A 7 5.22 -15.23 2.80
N THR A 8 4.91 -16.51 2.86
CA THR A 8 5.63 -17.49 3.68
C THR A 8 6.28 -18.50 2.76
N SER A 9 7.60 -18.52 2.77
CA SER A 9 8.40 -19.54 2.09
C SER A 9 8.82 -20.62 3.06
N LYS A 10 8.70 -21.87 2.65
CA LYS A 10 9.13 -23.06 3.40
C LYS A 10 10.31 -23.72 2.72
N GLY A 11 11.17 -24.29 3.53
CA GLY A 11 12.34 -25.03 3.10
C GLY A 11 12.61 -26.23 4.01
N VAL A 12 13.83 -26.74 3.93
CA VAL A 12 14.32 -27.85 4.76
C VAL A 12 15.67 -27.45 5.33
N ALA A 13 15.71 -27.30 6.66
CA ALA A 13 16.92 -26.91 7.37
C ALA A 13 17.98 -28.02 7.31
N VAL A 14 19.19 -27.64 6.94
CA VAL A 14 20.38 -28.50 6.98
C VAL A 14 21.59 -27.65 7.29
N HIS A 15 22.69 -28.28 7.70
CA HIS A 15 23.95 -27.56 7.88
C HIS A 15 24.46 -26.99 6.54
N SER A 16 24.94 -25.77 6.55
CA SER A 16 25.35 -25.02 5.34
C SER A 16 26.45 -25.68 4.51
N SER A 17 27.22 -26.62 5.10
CA SER A 17 28.20 -27.43 4.37
C SER A 17 27.57 -28.52 3.44
N LYS A 18 26.28 -28.79 3.59
CA LYS A 18 25.57 -29.79 2.79
C LYS A 18 24.31 -29.21 2.13
N PRO A 19 24.39 -28.08 1.40
CA PRO A 19 23.21 -27.34 0.95
C PRO A 19 22.31 -28.12 -0.01
N LYS A 20 22.87 -29.10 -0.72
CA LYS A 20 22.13 -29.96 -1.68
C LYS A 20 21.19 -30.96 -1.02
N THR A 21 21.28 -31.18 0.30
CA THR A 21 20.42 -32.13 1.04
C THR A 21 19.24 -31.42 1.71
N GLY A 22 19.13 -30.11 1.59
CA GLY A 22 18.05 -29.31 2.12
C GLY A 22 17.42 -28.39 1.07
N VAL A 23 16.51 -27.52 1.51
CA VAL A 23 15.86 -26.49 0.69
C VAL A 23 16.00 -25.18 1.42
N ASN A 24 16.61 -24.18 0.78
CA ASN A 24 16.78 -22.86 1.36
C ASN A 24 15.52 -22.03 1.11
N ALA A 25 14.72 -21.78 2.15
CA ALA A 25 13.49 -21.01 2.05
C ALA A 25 13.71 -19.58 1.49
N LEU A 26 14.87 -18.98 1.73
CA LEU A 26 15.17 -17.67 1.16
C LEU A 26 15.32 -17.74 -0.37
N TYR A 27 15.99 -18.78 -0.88
CA TYR A 27 16.18 -18.93 -2.33
C TYR A 27 14.88 -19.28 -3.05
N GLU A 28 13.95 -19.95 -2.39
CA GLU A 28 12.60 -20.18 -2.91
C GLU A 28 11.78 -18.87 -2.99
N LEU A 29 12.03 -17.92 -2.08
CA LEU A 29 11.31 -16.63 -2.03
C LEU A 29 11.84 -15.63 -3.06
N LEU A 30 13.13 -15.62 -3.38
CA LEU A 30 13.74 -14.60 -4.26
C LEU A 30 13.08 -14.50 -5.63
N PRO A 31 12.79 -15.61 -6.38
CA PRO A 31 12.08 -15.51 -7.66
C PRO A 31 10.69 -14.92 -7.54
N VAL A 32 10.02 -15.11 -6.41
CA VAL A 32 8.70 -14.53 -6.14
C VAL A 32 8.81 -13.02 -5.93
N ILE A 33 9.84 -12.57 -5.21
CA ILE A 33 10.12 -11.14 -5.04
C ILE A 33 10.44 -10.49 -6.39
N ASP A 34 11.22 -11.14 -7.24
CA ASP A 34 11.53 -10.63 -8.58
C ASP A 34 10.28 -10.54 -9.46
N LYS A 35 9.35 -11.50 -9.35
CA LYS A 35 8.06 -11.46 -10.02
C LYS A 35 7.20 -10.29 -9.53
N ILE A 36 7.18 -10.02 -8.21
CA ILE A 36 6.50 -8.87 -7.63
C ILE A 36 7.08 -7.56 -8.18
N ARG A 37 8.41 -7.42 -8.18
CA ARG A 37 9.11 -6.23 -8.71
C ARG A 37 8.85 -5.97 -10.20
N SER A 38 8.55 -7.00 -10.96
CA SER A 38 8.26 -6.92 -12.39
C SER A 38 6.77 -6.86 -12.71
N LEU A 39 5.89 -6.75 -11.71
CA LEU A 39 4.46 -6.60 -11.94
C LEU A 39 4.19 -5.32 -12.75
N PRO A 40 3.45 -5.40 -13.86
CA PRO A 40 3.09 -4.20 -14.61
C PRO A 40 2.11 -3.36 -13.79
N LEU A 41 2.55 -2.18 -13.39
CA LEU A 41 1.76 -1.22 -12.64
C LEU A 41 1.00 -0.31 -13.60
N LYS A 42 -0.21 0.08 -13.20
CA LYS A 42 -1.09 0.95 -14.00
C LYS A 42 -1.03 2.38 -13.49
N MET A 43 -1.29 3.31 -14.41
CA MET A 43 -1.54 4.70 -14.09
C MET A 43 -3.05 4.94 -14.01
N ILE A 44 -3.53 5.51 -12.91
CA ILE A 44 -4.94 5.75 -12.62
C ILE A 44 -5.10 7.23 -12.24
N ASP A 45 -5.68 8.00 -13.14
CA ASP A 45 -5.90 9.45 -12.97
C ASP A 45 -4.64 10.20 -12.46
N GLY A 46 -3.48 9.87 -13.04
CA GLY A 46 -2.20 10.51 -12.71
C GLY A 46 -1.47 9.89 -11.50
N VAL A 47 -2.03 8.88 -10.86
CA VAL A 47 -1.38 8.14 -9.76
C VAL A 47 -1.01 6.73 -10.22
N GLU A 48 0.25 6.36 -10.07
CA GLU A 48 0.74 5.01 -10.38
C GLU A 48 0.44 4.04 -9.22
N GLU A 49 -0.01 2.83 -9.58
CA GLU A 49 -0.06 1.71 -8.63
C GLU A 49 1.34 1.48 -8.05
N ALA A 50 1.43 1.01 -6.81
CA ALA A 50 2.71 0.75 -6.17
C ALA A 50 2.68 -0.57 -5.42
N ILE A 51 3.71 -1.41 -5.62
CA ILE A 51 3.89 -2.64 -4.88
C ILE A 51 5.31 -2.71 -4.31
N SER A 52 5.43 -3.09 -3.06
CA SER A 52 6.73 -3.19 -2.39
C SER A 52 6.79 -4.30 -1.36
N VAL A 53 7.97 -4.91 -1.23
CA VAL A 53 8.29 -5.83 -0.13
C VAL A 53 9.04 -5.04 0.94
N ASN A 54 8.37 -4.73 2.04
CA ASN A 54 8.86 -3.78 3.04
C ASN A 54 9.56 -4.42 4.24
N LYS A 55 9.38 -5.73 4.41
CA LYS A 55 10.02 -6.46 5.50
C LYS A 55 10.26 -7.91 5.07
N ILE A 56 11.44 -8.43 5.41
CA ILE A 56 11.79 -9.84 5.26
C ILE A 56 12.36 -10.32 6.60
N SER A 57 11.97 -11.51 7.04
CA SER A 57 12.48 -12.14 8.26
C SER A 57 12.57 -13.65 8.10
N GLY A 58 13.59 -14.25 8.68
CA GLY A 58 13.78 -15.70 8.67
C GLY A 58 15.24 -16.11 8.90
N GLY A 59 15.45 -17.41 9.12
CA GLY A 59 16.75 -17.97 9.46
C GLY A 59 17.08 -17.85 10.95
N ASN A 60 17.70 -18.91 11.50
CA ASN A 60 17.99 -19.03 12.94
C ASN A 60 19.51 -18.99 13.24
N ALA A 61 20.35 -19.33 12.27
CA ALA A 61 21.80 -19.34 12.43
C ALA A 61 22.51 -19.24 11.09
N ILE A 62 23.75 -18.70 11.11
CA ILE A 62 24.55 -18.47 9.89
C ILE A 62 25.04 -19.77 9.22
N ASN A 63 25.05 -20.88 9.95
CA ASN A 63 25.53 -22.17 9.47
C ASN A 63 24.38 -23.18 9.22
N ILE A 64 23.13 -22.72 9.17
CA ILE A 64 21.94 -23.53 8.89
C ILE A 64 21.14 -22.88 7.77
N LEU A 65 20.73 -23.67 6.76
CA LEU A 65 19.79 -23.17 5.75
C LEU A 65 18.45 -22.83 6.42
N PRO A 66 17.85 -21.66 6.13
CA PRO A 66 16.55 -21.31 6.68
C PRO A 66 15.47 -22.25 6.13
N ASP A 67 14.69 -22.82 7.03
CA ASP A 67 13.51 -23.66 6.73
C ASP A 67 12.21 -22.83 6.61
N LYS A 68 12.25 -21.58 7.05
CA LYS A 68 11.15 -20.63 6.92
C LYS A 68 11.66 -19.20 6.71
N VAL A 69 11.07 -18.49 5.76
CA VAL A 69 11.26 -17.06 5.54
C VAL A 69 9.90 -16.41 5.29
N GLU A 70 9.67 -15.26 5.90
CA GLU A 70 8.47 -14.45 5.69
C GLU A 70 8.83 -13.11 5.08
N ALA A 71 8.02 -12.65 4.12
CA ALA A 71 8.09 -11.32 3.54
C ALA A 71 6.73 -10.64 3.63
N PHE A 72 6.73 -9.32 3.86
CA PHE A 72 5.52 -8.52 3.97
C PHE A 72 5.46 -7.54 2.80
N VAL A 73 4.33 -7.57 2.13
CA VAL A 73 4.06 -6.82 0.89
C VAL A 73 2.99 -5.78 1.16
N ASP A 74 3.22 -4.56 0.67
CA ASP A 74 2.24 -3.48 0.56
C ASP A 74 1.94 -3.26 -0.92
N PHE A 75 0.65 -3.27 -1.30
CA PHE A 75 0.20 -3.03 -2.66
C PHE A 75 -0.86 -1.93 -2.68
N ARG A 76 -0.56 -0.85 -3.38
CA ARG A 76 -1.46 0.26 -3.70
C ARG A 76 -2.01 0.04 -5.09
N PHE A 77 -3.32 -0.10 -5.23
CA PHE A 77 -3.95 -0.55 -6.47
C PHE A 77 -5.24 0.21 -6.78
N ASP A 78 -5.68 0.08 -8.03
CA ASP A 78 -6.91 0.68 -8.54
C ASP A 78 -8.12 0.38 -7.64
N PRO A 79 -8.81 1.39 -7.09
CA PRO A 79 -10.02 1.18 -6.29
C PRO A 79 -11.16 0.47 -7.03
N ASN A 80 -11.12 0.43 -8.37
CA ASN A 80 -12.10 -0.31 -9.17
C ASN A 80 -11.83 -1.82 -9.25
N LEU A 81 -10.64 -2.29 -8.84
CA LEU A 81 -10.38 -3.73 -8.75
C LEU A 81 -11.20 -4.36 -7.63
N THR A 82 -11.86 -5.47 -7.94
CA THR A 82 -12.57 -6.23 -6.94
C THR A 82 -11.61 -6.98 -6.02
N LYS A 83 -12.10 -7.35 -4.83
CA LYS A 83 -11.34 -8.22 -3.92
C LYS A 83 -10.82 -9.48 -4.62
N LYS A 84 -11.67 -10.11 -5.48
CA LYS A 84 -11.29 -11.32 -6.24
C LYS A 84 -10.16 -11.08 -7.23
N ASP A 85 -10.13 -9.91 -7.88
CA ASP A 85 -9.05 -9.57 -8.83
C ASP A 85 -7.72 -9.48 -8.10
N VAL A 86 -7.71 -8.81 -6.95
CA VAL A 86 -6.51 -8.63 -6.13
C VAL A 86 -6.06 -9.95 -5.51
N GLU A 87 -6.97 -10.78 -4.99
CA GLU A 87 -6.69 -12.13 -4.53
C GLU A 87 -6.02 -12.98 -5.62
N LYS A 88 -6.53 -12.91 -6.87
CA LYS A 88 -5.96 -13.60 -8.01
C LYS A 88 -4.52 -13.17 -8.31
N ILE A 89 -4.22 -11.87 -8.20
CA ILE A 89 -2.86 -11.36 -8.38
C ILE A 89 -1.94 -12.00 -7.34
N PHE A 90 -2.31 -11.99 -6.06
CA PHE A 90 -1.48 -12.53 -4.99
C PHE A 90 -1.33 -14.05 -5.05
N HIS A 91 -2.39 -14.77 -5.36
CA HIS A 91 -2.29 -16.23 -5.58
C HIS A 91 -1.41 -16.59 -6.79
N SER A 92 -1.24 -15.69 -7.77
CA SER A 92 -0.31 -15.91 -8.87
C SER A 92 1.16 -15.93 -8.44
N PHE A 93 1.48 -15.42 -7.26
CA PHE A 93 2.82 -15.45 -6.68
C PHE A 93 3.13 -16.76 -5.93
N GLU A 94 2.12 -17.57 -5.67
CA GLU A 94 2.33 -18.84 -4.99
C GLU A 94 3.12 -19.83 -5.84
N THR A 95 3.93 -20.62 -5.16
CA THR A 95 4.66 -21.77 -5.70
C THR A 95 4.42 -23.00 -4.82
N GLU A 96 5.11 -24.11 -5.10
CA GLU A 96 5.09 -25.26 -4.20
C GLU A 96 5.52 -24.86 -2.77
N ASN A 97 6.58 -24.06 -2.66
CA ASN A 97 7.21 -23.72 -1.40
C ASN A 97 6.82 -22.32 -0.86
N VAL A 98 6.16 -21.47 -1.65
CA VAL A 98 5.75 -20.12 -1.24
C VAL A 98 4.24 -20.00 -1.25
N LYS A 99 3.68 -19.54 -0.12
CA LYS A 99 2.25 -19.24 0.04
C LYS A 99 2.03 -17.76 0.31
N ALA A 100 0.95 -17.21 -0.26
CA ALA A 100 0.50 -15.84 -0.06
C ALA A 100 -0.72 -15.80 0.87
N GLU A 101 -0.66 -14.99 1.91
CA GLU A 101 -1.75 -14.75 2.85
C GLU A 101 -2.08 -13.27 2.86
N ILE A 102 -3.29 -12.91 2.45
CA ILE A 102 -3.76 -11.53 2.52
C ILE A 102 -4.11 -11.21 3.97
N GLN A 103 -3.43 -10.22 4.54
CA GLN A 103 -3.62 -9.77 5.93
C GLN A 103 -4.76 -8.76 6.04
N GLY A 104 -4.98 -7.96 4.99
CA GLY A 104 -6.05 -6.99 4.93
C GLY A 104 -6.16 -6.33 3.57
N ILE A 105 -7.39 -5.97 3.19
CA ILE A 105 -7.70 -5.16 2.02
C ILE A 105 -8.46 -3.95 2.52
N TYR A 106 -7.97 -2.77 2.19
CA TYR A 106 -8.52 -1.49 2.61
C TYR A 106 -9.00 -0.75 1.37
N PRO A 107 -10.31 -0.51 1.25
CA PRO A 107 -10.87 0.10 0.06
C PRO A 107 -10.39 1.54 -0.08
N GLY A 108 -10.14 1.94 -1.32
CA GLY A 108 -10.02 3.33 -1.72
C GLY A 108 -11.32 3.80 -2.36
N ILE A 109 -11.43 5.09 -2.59
CA ILE A 109 -12.50 5.71 -3.36
C ILE A 109 -11.92 6.86 -4.19
N ILE A 110 -12.49 7.06 -5.36
CA ILE A 110 -12.30 8.29 -6.15
C ILE A 110 -13.64 9.00 -6.11
N ASN A 111 -13.68 10.15 -5.44
CA ASN A 111 -14.90 10.96 -5.38
C ASN A 111 -15.01 11.82 -6.63
N ASP A 112 -16.20 11.89 -7.23
CA ASP A 112 -16.53 12.98 -8.12
C ASP A 112 -16.89 14.23 -7.28
N LEU A 113 -15.95 15.17 -7.22
CA LEU A 113 -16.11 16.38 -6.41
C LEU A 113 -17.25 17.28 -6.90
N LYS A 114 -17.67 17.13 -8.15
CA LYS A 114 -18.75 17.94 -8.76
C LYS A 114 -20.15 17.37 -8.48
N GLU A 115 -20.26 16.07 -8.26
CA GLU A 115 -21.55 15.44 -7.98
C GLU A 115 -22.06 15.72 -6.55
N ASN A 116 -21.17 16.08 -5.63
CA ASN A 116 -21.54 16.44 -4.27
C ASN A 116 -21.46 17.97 -4.06
N GLN A 117 -22.59 18.60 -3.73
CA GLN A 117 -22.69 20.04 -3.58
C GLN A 117 -21.68 20.59 -2.56
N LEU A 118 -21.56 20.00 -1.37
CA LEU A 118 -20.65 20.49 -0.33
C LEU A 118 -19.18 20.36 -0.75
N LEU A 119 -18.81 19.27 -1.44
CA LEU A 119 -17.45 19.10 -1.95
C LEU A 119 -17.16 20.10 -3.08
N SER A 120 -18.15 20.33 -3.96
CA SER A 120 -18.05 21.35 -5.01
C SER A 120 -17.87 22.77 -4.43
N GLU A 121 -18.65 23.13 -3.41
CA GLU A 121 -18.53 24.39 -2.68
C GLU A 121 -17.16 24.53 -2.00
N LEU A 122 -16.63 23.46 -1.40
CA LEU A 122 -15.27 23.49 -0.83
C LEU A 122 -14.22 23.80 -1.89
N MET A 123 -14.39 23.30 -3.11
CA MET A 123 -13.43 23.53 -4.20
C MET A 123 -13.32 24.99 -4.61
N ASP A 124 -14.34 25.82 -4.33
CA ASP A 124 -14.27 27.27 -4.56
C ASP A 124 -13.28 28.00 -3.63
N PHE A 125 -12.88 27.34 -2.54
CA PHE A 125 -11.96 27.90 -1.53
C PHE A 125 -10.54 27.30 -1.59
N VAL A 126 -10.29 26.28 -2.43
CA VAL A 126 -8.98 25.60 -2.51
C VAL A 126 -8.35 25.78 -3.89
N ASP A 127 -7.04 25.90 -3.92
CA ASP A 127 -6.29 26.19 -5.15
C ASP A 127 -6.23 25.00 -6.09
N GLU A 128 -6.14 23.77 -5.54
CA GLU A 128 -6.01 22.53 -6.31
C GLU A 128 -6.49 21.30 -5.53
N SER A 129 -6.83 20.25 -6.28
CA SER A 129 -7.13 18.94 -5.73
C SER A 129 -6.44 17.85 -6.53
N SER A 130 -6.09 16.76 -5.87
CA SER A 130 -5.46 15.60 -6.50
C SER A 130 -5.92 14.29 -5.85
N ILE A 131 -5.71 13.19 -6.56
CA ILE A 131 -5.92 11.87 -5.97
C ILE A 131 -4.77 11.58 -5.00
N ALA A 132 -5.12 11.22 -3.77
CA ALA A 132 -4.15 10.84 -2.76
C ALA A 132 -3.66 9.40 -3.00
N PRO A 133 -2.33 9.17 -3.15
CA PRO A 133 -1.77 7.83 -3.39
C PRO A 133 -1.66 6.99 -2.11
N PHE A 134 -2.27 7.42 -1.02
CA PHE A 134 -2.21 6.76 0.28
C PHE A 134 -3.60 6.38 0.78
N TRP A 135 -3.65 5.42 1.70
CA TRP A 135 -4.89 5.04 2.36
C TRP A 135 -5.24 6.04 3.49
N SER A 136 -6.52 6.32 3.62
CA SER A 136 -7.10 7.05 4.75
C SER A 136 -8.52 6.57 5.02
N ASP A 137 -9.13 6.99 6.11
CA ASP A 137 -10.51 6.65 6.49
C ASP A 137 -11.56 7.07 5.46
N ILE A 138 -11.21 7.97 4.53
CA ILE A 138 -12.05 8.37 3.39
C ILE A 138 -12.51 7.16 2.57
N GLY A 139 -11.65 6.16 2.38
CA GLY A 139 -12.04 4.93 1.70
C GLY A 139 -13.20 4.21 2.40
N GLN A 140 -13.20 4.16 3.73
CA GLN A 140 -14.28 3.56 4.51
C GLN A 140 -15.55 4.41 4.49
N LEU A 141 -15.43 5.73 4.62
CA LEU A 141 -16.55 6.68 4.51
C LEU A 141 -17.22 6.57 3.15
N GLY A 142 -16.42 6.53 2.08
CA GLY A 142 -16.93 6.35 0.72
C GLY A 142 -17.65 5.02 0.50
N GLN A 143 -17.17 3.91 1.08
CA GLN A 143 -17.88 2.63 1.07
C GLN A 143 -19.24 2.70 1.79
N ALA A 144 -19.37 3.58 2.78
CA ALA A 144 -20.63 3.86 3.47
C ALA A 144 -21.51 4.88 2.73
N GLY A 145 -21.12 5.34 1.54
CA GLY A 145 -21.83 6.34 0.75
C GLY A 145 -21.70 7.77 1.28
N ILE A 146 -20.67 8.04 2.10
CA ILE A 146 -20.39 9.35 2.67
C ILE A 146 -19.28 10.00 1.84
N PRO A 147 -19.60 11.02 1.01
CA PRO A 147 -18.60 11.78 0.26
C PRO A 147 -17.61 12.47 1.20
N SER A 148 -16.32 12.30 0.95
CA SER A 148 -15.29 12.76 1.88
C SER A 148 -14.00 13.10 1.14
N VAL A 149 -13.26 14.08 1.65
CA VAL A 149 -11.95 14.49 1.13
C VAL A 149 -10.97 14.68 2.28
N ASN A 150 -9.67 14.47 2.00
CA ASN A 150 -8.61 14.93 2.89
C ASN A 150 -8.33 16.41 2.58
N TYR A 151 -8.40 17.25 3.59
CA TYR A 151 -7.98 18.62 3.50
C TYR A 151 -7.14 18.99 4.72
N GLY A 152 -5.92 19.44 4.49
CA GLY A 152 -5.00 19.76 5.58
C GLY A 152 -3.75 20.51 5.11
N PRO A 153 -2.93 21.04 6.06
CA PRO A 153 -1.71 21.75 5.75
C PRO A 153 -0.54 20.82 5.45
N GLY A 154 0.48 21.30 4.74
CA GLY A 154 1.72 20.60 4.45
C GLY A 154 1.65 19.75 3.18
N SER A 155 2.69 18.91 2.98
CA SER A 155 2.81 18.01 1.83
C SER A 155 2.95 16.58 2.29
N ILE A 156 2.30 15.66 1.57
CA ILE A 156 2.42 14.22 1.80
C ILE A 156 3.87 13.72 1.57
N ASP A 157 4.67 14.43 0.77
CA ASP A 157 6.08 14.08 0.52
C ASP A 157 6.95 14.20 1.77
N MET A 158 6.46 14.92 2.79
CA MET A 158 7.13 15.05 4.09
C MET A 158 6.74 13.94 5.07
N ALA A 159 5.68 13.17 4.81
CA ALA A 159 5.20 12.15 5.72
C ALA A 159 6.25 11.04 5.94
N HIS A 160 6.40 10.62 7.20
CA HIS A 160 7.34 9.59 7.65
C HIS A 160 8.83 9.93 7.47
N ARG A 161 9.18 11.16 7.16
CA ARG A 161 10.57 11.62 7.13
C ARG A 161 11.05 11.98 8.54
N ILE A 162 12.36 11.83 8.77
CA ILE A 162 12.98 12.24 10.07
C ILE A 162 12.87 13.75 10.28
N ASP A 163 12.90 14.51 9.19
CA ASP A 163 12.78 15.96 9.13
C ASP A 163 11.37 16.43 8.73
N GLU A 164 10.34 15.64 9.02
CA GLU A 164 8.93 15.99 8.75
C GLU A 164 8.54 17.31 9.41
N TYR A 165 7.94 18.20 8.64
CA TYR A 165 7.45 19.48 9.13
C TYR A 165 6.21 19.95 8.38
N VAL A 166 5.48 20.87 8.99
CA VAL A 166 4.38 21.61 8.37
C VAL A 166 4.68 23.12 8.47
N PRO A 167 4.66 23.86 7.34
CA PRO A 167 4.80 25.31 7.39
C PRO A 167 3.64 25.97 8.16
N ILE A 168 3.95 26.91 9.06
CA ILE A 168 2.92 27.64 9.82
C ILE A 168 1.96 28.41 8.91
N VAL A 169 2.46 28.91 7.78
CA VAL A 169 1.63 29.62 6.79
C VAL A 169 0.55 28.72 6.22
N ASP A 170 0.83 27.43 6.00
CA ASP A 170 -0.16 26.47 5.49
C ASP A 170 -1.25 26.18 6.53
N MET A 171 -0.87 26.12 7.82
CA MET A 171 -1.86 26.01 8.91
C MET A 171 -2.81 27.21 8.94
N HIS A 172 -2.29 28.41 8.71
CA HIS A 172 -3.13 29.63 8.63
C HIS A 172 -4.05 29.62 7.40
N LYS A 173 -3.56 29.17 6.24
CA LYS A 173 -4.39 29.02 5.04
C LYS A 173 -5.54 28.05 5.28
N VAL A 174 -5.25 26.84 5.75
CA VAL A 174 -6.26 25.81 6.05
C VAL A 174 -7.32 26.34 7.02
N ARG A 175 -6.90 27.00 8.10
CA ARG A 175 -7.82 27.63 9.05
C ARG A 175 -8.73 28.68 8.38
N THR A 176 -8.18 29.47 7.48
CA THR A 176 -8.95 30.50 6.75
C THR A 176 -9.99 29.87 5.84
N VAL A 177 -9.61 28.86 5.07
CA VAL A 177 -10.50 28.11 4.19
C VAL A 177 -11.63 27.45 4.98
N ILE A 178 -11.31 26.71 6.05
CA ILE A 178 -12.33 26.04 6.89
C ILE A 178 -13.32 27.06 7.46
N LYS A 179 -12.85 28.22 7.92
CA LYS A 179 -13.75 29.26 8.43
C LYS A 179 -14.67 29.83 7.36
N ALA A 180 -14.13 30.10 6.17
CA ALA A 180 -14.92 30.63 5.06
C ALA A 180 -15.94 29.62 4.55
N PHE A 181 -15.59 28.34 4.49
CA PHE A 181 -16.48 27.26 4.06
C PHE A 181 -17.61 26.98 5.06
N LEU A 182 -17.39 27.19 6.36
CA LEU A 182 -18.40 26.93 7.41
C LEU A 182 -19.23 28.18 7.77
N SER A 183 -18.98 29.35 7.16
CA SER A 183 -19.72 30.60 7.41
C SER A 183 -20.88 30.79 6.44
#